data_d559cd3d3884f4f99bf73ecde11a28a5
#
_entry.id   d559cd3d3884f4f99bf73ecde11a28a5
#
_cell.length_a   1.000
_cell.length_b   1.000
_cell.length_c   1.000
_cell.angle_alpha   90.00
_cell.angle_beta   90.00
_cell.angle_gamma   90.00
#
_symmetry.space_group_name_H-M   'P 1'
#
loop_
_entity.id
_entity.type
_entity.pdbx_description
1 polymer ?
#
loop_
_entity_poly.entity_id
_entity_poly.type
_entity_poly.pdbx_seq_one_letter_code
_entity_poly.pdbx_strand_id
1 'polypeptide(L)'
;MEERRYTLDKSERLCSKKLIERLFGGGNKSFPAFPLRVVYMPLAPEENTTDASILISVPKKRFKHAVKRNQVKRQVREAYRHHKYILLDALKAKETPTKMILAFIWLDNKIHSTEEVEYKVKKLLTHIAENMQ
;
A
#
# COMPACT_ATOMS: atom_id res chain seq x y z
N MET A 1 -20.73 4.76 -16.88
CA MET A 1 -19.43 4.07 -16.75
C MET A 1 -18.40 5.00 -16.16
N GLU A 2 -17.88 4.65 -15.00
CA GLU A 2 -16.86 5.50 -14.36
C GLU A 2 -15.52 5.32 -15.07
N GLU A 3 -14.87 6.43 -15.35
CA GLU A 3 -13.54 6.41 -15.90
C GLU A 3 -12.53 6.10 -14.78
N ARG A 4 -11.72 5.06 -14.99
CA ARG A 4 -10.69 4.70 -14.01
C ARG A 4 -9.49 5.62 -14.14
N ARG A 5 -9.01 6.10 -12.99
CA ARG A 5 -7.81 6.93 -12.92
C ARG A 5 -6.69 6.13 -12.28
N TYR A 6 -5.57 6.09 -13.00
CA TYR A 6 -4.37 5.38 -12.53
C TYR A 6 -3.32 6.34 -11.99
N THR A 7 -3.80 7.47 -11.44
CA THR A 7 -2.94 8.43 -10.77
C THR A 7 -2.92 8.16 -9.27
N LEU A 8 -1.94 8.70 -8.58
CA LEU A 8 -1.87 8.64 -7.12
C LEU A 8 -2.01 10.07 -6.60
N ASP A 9 -3.23 10.42 -6.21
CA ASP A 9 -3.52 11.74 -5.68
C ASP A 9 -2.93 11.92 -4.28
N LYS A 10 -2.77 13.17 -3.87
CA LYS A 10 -2.25 13.50 -2.56
C LYS A 10 -3.06 12.85 -1.44
N SER A 11 -4.39 12.78 -1.59
CA SER A 11 -5.28 12.16 -0.60
C SER A 11 -5.09 10.65 -0.47
N GLU A 12 -4.51 10.00 -1.49
CA GLU A 12 -4.23 8.56 -1.46
C GLU A 12 -2.90 8.25 -0.76
N ARG A 13 -2.14 9.27 -0.37
CA ARG A 13 -0.91 9.11 0.39
C ARG A 13 -1.23 9.24 1.87
N LEU A 14 -0.78 8.26 2.64
CA LEU A 14 -1.02 8.25 4.09
C LEU A 14 -0.04 9.20 4.76
N CYS A 15 -0.56 10.32 5.25
CA CYS A 15 0.24 11.36 5.89
C CYS A 15 -0.14 11.61 7.35
N SER A 16 -1.30 11.10 7.79
CA SER A 16 -1.76 11.30 9.16
C SER A 16 -0.87 10.56 10.14
N LYS A 17 -0.17 11.31 10.98
CA LYS A 17 0.71 10.75 12.00
C LYS A 17 -0.06 9.83 12.95
N LYS A 18 -1.27 10.23 13.32
CA LYS A 18 -2.12 9.45 14.22
C LYS A 18 -2.49 8.10 13.60
N LEU A 19 -2.88 8.09 12.32
CA LEU A 19 -3.23 6.86 11.63
C LEU A 19 -2.01 5.98 11.41
N ILE A 20 -0.85 6.56 11.11
CA ILE A 20 0.40 5.82 10.95
C ILE A 20 0.76 5.14 12.27
N GLU A 21 0.65 5.83 13.38
CA GLU A 21 0.91 5.26 14.70
C GLU A 21 -0.04 4.11 15.01
N ARG A 22 -1.32 4.25 14.68
CA ARG A 22 -2.29 3.16 14.85
C ARG A 22 -1.93 1.95 13.99
N LEU A 23 -1.51 2.20 12.75
CA LEU A 23 -1.17 1.13 11.81
C LEU A 23 0.01 0.29 12.32
N PHE A 24 1.03 0.95 12.87
CA PHE A 24 2.22 0.27 13.38
C PHE A 24 2.14 -0.06 14.88
N GLY A 25 1.00 0.23 15.52
CA GLY A 25 0.82 0.00 16.95
C GLY A 25 0.64 -1.44 17.37
N GLY A 26 0.60 -2.38 16.40
CA GLY A 26 0.47 -3.80 16.67
C GLY A 26 -0.96 -4.30 16.52
N GLY A 27 -1.10 -5.62 16.34
CA GLY A 27 -2.40 -6.25 16.19
C GLY A 27 -3.03 -6.12 14.82
N ASN A 28 -2.41 -5.40 13.90
CA ASN A 28 -2.93 -5.24 12.55
C ASN A 28 -2.46 -6.38 11.65
N LYS A 29 -3.23 -6.60 10.59
CA LYS A 29 -2.92 -7.67 9.63
C LYS A 29 -1.70 -7.31 8.80
N SER A 30 -0.89 -8.31 8.49
CA SER A 30 0.24 -8.14 7.60
C SER A 30 0.42 -9.37 6.73
N PHE A 31 1.06 -9.18 5.58
CA PHE A 31 1.33 -10.28 4.67
C PHE A 31 2.65 -10.00 3.93
N PRO A 32 3.58 -10.99 3.91
CA PRO A 32 4.85 -10.80 3.22
C PRO A 32 4.78 -11.29 1.78
N ALA A 33 5.47 -10.59 0.90
CA ALA A 33 5.80 -11.03 -0.45
C ALA A 33 7.19 -10.46 -0.74
N PHE A 34 8.23 -11.13 -0.26
CA PHE A 34 9.59 -10.63 -0.35
C PHE A 34 9.89 -10.13 -1.77
N PRO A 35 10.49 -8.95 -1.96
CA PRO A 35 11.14 -8.11 -0.96
C PRO A 35 10.23 -7.11 -0.24
N LEU A 36 8.91 -7.30 -0.31
CA LEU A 36 7.94 -6.41 0.32
C LEU A 36 7.15 -7.13 1.41
N ARG A 37 6.64 -6.32 2.33
CA ARG A 37 5.63 -6.72 3.30
C ARG A 37 4.59 -5.61 3.31
N VAL A 38 3.32 -5.97 3.39
CA VAL A 38 2.26 -4.99 3.58
C VAL A 38 1.69 -5.15 4.98
N VAL A 39 1.45 -4.02 5.64
CA VAL A 39 0.70 -3.96 6.90
C VAL A 39 -0.55 -3.14 6.57
N TYR A 40 -1.72 -3.60 6.97
CA TYR A 40 -2.94 -2.92 6.61
C TYR A 40 -3.98 -2.96 7.73
N MET A 41 -4.87 -1.96 7.71
CA MET A 41 -5.87 -1.77 8.75
C MET A 41 -7.13 -1.16 8.13
N PRO A 42 -8.32 -1.72 8.42
CA PRO A 42 -9.56 -1.10 7.98
C PRO A 42 -9.86 0.15 8.80
N LEU A 43 -10.56 1.10 8.18
CA LEU A 43 -11.02 2.32 8.82
C LEU A 43 -12.52 2.50 8.58
N ALA A 44 -13.18 3.19 9.51
CA ALA A 44 -14.56 3.61 9.29
C ALA A 44 -14.58 4.68 8.18
N PRO A 45 -15.69 4.81 7.43
CA PRO A 45 -15.76 5.76 6.32
C PRO A 45 -15.42 7.20 6.69
N GLU A 46 -15.76 7.62 7.91
CA GLU A 46 -15.51 8.99 8.37
C GLU A 46 -14.06 9.25 8.78
N GLU A 47 -13.24 8.20 8.88
CA GLU A 47 -11.85 8.35 9.32
C GLU A 47 -10.90 8.73 8.19
N ASN A 48 -11.32 8.60 6.96
CA ASN A 48 -10.46 8.90 5.81
C ASN A 48 -11.30 9.46 4.65
N THR A 49 -10.68 10.30 3.82
CA THR A 49 -11.38 10.93 2.70
C THR A 49 -11.40 10.05 1.45
N THR A 50 -10.42 9.16 1.30
CA THR A 50 -10.34 8.24 0.16
C THR A 50 -10.57 6.81 0.62
N ASP A 51 -10.91 5.93 -0.34
CA ASP A 51 -11.16 4.53 -0.05
C ASP A 51 -9.91 3.82 0.48
N ALA A 52 -8.74 4.19 -0.04
CA ALA A 52 -7.47 3.62 0.42
C ALA A 52 -6.37 4.66 0.39
N SER A 53 -5.52 4.65 1.41
CA SER A 53 -4.33 5.50 1.47
C SER A 53 -3.12 4.65 1.78
N ILE A 54 -1.99 4.95 1.17
CA ILE A 54 -0.78 4.15 1.29
C ILE A 54 0.41 4.94 1.80
N LEU A 55 1.29 4.23 2.49
CA LEU A 55 2.61 4.68 2.91
C LEU A 55 3.63 3.69 2.36
N ILE A 56 4.76 4.18 1.88
CA ILE A 56 5.85 3.31 1.43
C ILE A 56 7.05 3.59 2.32
N SER A 57 7.55 2.54 2.98
CA SER A 57 8.68 2.63 3.89
C SER A 57 9.86 1.86 3.35
N VAL A 58 10.98 2.58 3.17
CA VAL A 58 12.27 1.96 2.82
C VAL A 58 13.23 2.36 3.92
N PRO A 59 13.48 1.47 4.91
CA PRO A 59 14.33 1.83 6.05
C PRO A 59 15.76 2.20 5.64
N LYS A 60 16.36 3.14 6.37
CA LYS A 60 17.74 3.60 6.10
C LYS A 60 18.74 2.46 6.16
N LYS A 61 18.49 1.44 6.98
CA LYS A 61 19.37 0.27 7.07
C LYS A 61 19.45 -0.54 5.78
N ARG A 62 18.46 -0.39 4.89
CA ARG A 62 18.43 -1.11 3.61
C ARG A 62 19.33 -0.47 2.58
N PHE A 63 19.28 0.86 2.51
CA PHE A 63 20.10 1.64 1.57
C PHE A 63 20.60 2.90 2.28
N LYS A 64 21.91 3.03 2.35
CA LYS A 64 22.54 4.16 3.02
C LYS A 64 22.19 5.50 2.37
N HIS A 65 22.10 5.54 1.03
CA HIS A 65 21.86 6.77 0.29
C HIS A 65 20.39 6.95 -0.08
N ALA A 66 19.92 8.19 0.05
CA ALA A 66 18.53 8.53 -0.23
C ALA A 66 18.12 8.27 -1.68
N VAL A 67 19.06 8.40 -2.62
CA VAL A 67 18.77 8.18 -4.05
C VAL A 67 18.20 6.78 -4.29
N LYS A 68 18.82 5.76 -3.73
CA LYS A 68 18.35 4.39 -3.89
C LYS A 68 17.02 4.15 -3.18
N ARG A 69 16.86 4.72 -1.97
CA ARG A 69 15.59 4.62 -1.26
C ARG A 69 14.44 5.26 -2.07
N ASN A 70 14.70 6.41 -2.66
CA ASN A 70 13.70 7.10 -3.49
C ASN A 70 13.37 6.32 -4.76
N GLN A 71 14.36 5.65 -5.33
CA GLN A 71 14.15 4.80 -6.51
C GLN A 71 13.20 3.63 -6.17
N VAL A 72 13.42 2.97 -5.05
CA VAL A 72 12.55 1.87 -4.59
C VAL A 72 11.15 2.38 -4.30
N LYS A 73 11.04 3.52 -3.62
CA LYS A 73 9.73 4.12 -3.34
C LYS A 73 8.96 4.41 -4.61
N ARG A 74 9.65 4.91 -5.65
CA ARG A 74 9.03 5.18 -6.94
C ARG A 74 8.53 3.89 -7.59
N GLN A 75 9.32 2.82 -7.56
CA GLN A 75 8.91 1.53 -8.12
C GLN A 75 7.64 1.02 -7.45
N VAL A 76 7.59 1.05 -6.12
CA VAL A 76 6.42 0.57 -5.37
C VAL A 76 5.20 1.46 -5.64
N ARG A 77 5.40 2.78 -5.66
CA ARG A 77 4.32 3.73 -5.94
C ARG A 77 3.73 3.50 -7.33
N GLU A 78 4.58 3.33 -8.34
CA GLU A 78 4.13 3.07 -9.71
C GLU A 78 3.38 1.74 -9.81
N ALA A 79 3.89 0.70 -9.15
CA ALA A 79 3.23 -0.60 -9.12
C ALA A 79 1.84 -0.50 -8.47
N TYR A 80 1.74 0.20 -7.35
CA TYR A 80 0.45 0.40 -6.70
C TYR A 80 -0.51 1.19 -7.61
N ARG A 81 -0.02 2.26 -8.21
CA ARG A 81 -0.82 3.10 -9.10
C ARG A 81 -1.44 2.28 -10.23
N HIS A 82 -0.68 1.36 -10.80
CA HIS A 82 -1.14 0.52 -11.91
C HIS A 82 -2.15 -0.55 -11.47
N HIS A 83 -2.03 -1.04 -10.24
CA HIS A 83 -2.83 -2.19 -9.77
C HIS A 83 -3.82 -1.87 -8.65
N LYS A 84 -3.96 -0.60 -8.28
CA LYS A 84 -4.77 -0.22 -7.12
C LYS A 84 -6.22 -0.64 -7.18
N TYR A 85 -6.79 -0.79 -8.39
CA TYR A 85 -8.20 -1.15 -8.52
C TYR A 85 -8.49 -2.57 -8.07
N ILE A 86 -7.49 -3.43 -7.95
CA ILE A 86 -7.67 -4.75 -7.32
C ILE A 86 -8.23 -4.55 -5.92
N LEU A 87 -7.66 -3.61 -5.17
CA LEU A 87 -8.11 -3.28 -3.82
C LEU A 87 -9.36 -2.41 -3.83
N LEU A 88 -9.38 -1.36 -4.64
CA LEU A 88 -10.49 -0.39 -4.65
C LEU A 88 -11.81 -1.03 -5.06
N ASP A 89 -11.79 -1.91 -6.05
CA ASP A 89 -13.00 -2.63 -6.47
C ASP A 89 -13.49 -3.55 -5.36
N ALA A 90 -12.58 -4.22 -4.66
CA ALA A 90 -12.93 -5.09 -3.55
C ALA A 90 -13.55 -4.32 -2.38
N LEU A 91 -13.02 -3.12 -2.10
CA LEU A 91 -13.58 -2.26 -1.05
C LEU A 91 -15.01 -1.81 -1.41
N LYS A 92 -15.23 -1.46 -2.68
CA LYS A 92 -16.55 -1.04 -3.14
C LYS A 92 -17.56 -2.18 -3.14
N ALA A 93 -17.09 -3.41 -3.29
CA ALA A 93 -17.97 -4.60 -3.30
C ALA A 93 -18.47 -5.01 -1.92
N LYS A 94 -17.90 -4.44 -0.85
CA LYS A 94 -18.35 -4.77 0.52
C LYS A 94 -19.71 -4.15 0.80
N GLU A 95 -20.55 -4.90 1.50
CA GLU A 95 -21.88 -4.43 1.90
C GLU A 95 -21.78 -3.26 2.86
N THR A 96 -20.83 -3.33 3.80
CA THR A 96 -20.60 -2.24 4.75
C THR A 96 -19.47 -1.37 4.24
N PRO A 97 -19.68 -0.05 4.08
CA PRO A 97 -18.62 0.84 3.63
C PRO A 97 -17.41 0.74 4.54
N THR A 98 -16.24 0.47 3.94
CA THR A 98 -14.99 0.32 4.68
C THR A 98 -13.89 1.01 3.88
N LYS A 99 -13.03 1.73 4.59
CA LYS A 99 -11.82 2.31 4.01
C LYS A 99 -10.62 1.58 4.58
N MET A 100 -9.45 1.80 4.00
CA MET A 100 -8.26 1.05 4.41
C MET A 100 -7.02 1.91 4.31
N ILE A 101 -6.09 1.68 5.23
CA ILE A 101 -4.76 2.25 5.14
C ILE A 101 -3.76 1.10 5.05
N LEU A 102 -2.70 1.31 4.27
CA LEU A 102 -1.69 0.30 4.00
C LEU A 102 -0.29 0.89 4.11
N ALA A 103 0.65 0.09 4.60
CA ALA A 103 2.07 0.44 4.53
C ALA A 103 2.80 -0.69 3.80
N PHE A 104 3.50 -0.32 2.71
CA PHE A 104 4.40 -1.23 2.02
C PHE A 104 5.80 -1.02 2.58
N ILE A 105 6.41 -2.08 3.07
CA ILE A 105 7.72 -2.05 3.71
C ILE A 105 8.71 -2.84 2.89
N TRP A 106 9.84 -2.21 2.54
CA TRP A 106 10.91 -2.88 1.78
C TRP A 106 11.80 -3.67 2.74
N LEU A 107 12.10 -4.92 2.38
CA LEU A 107 12.81 -5.85 3.26
C LEU A 107 14.19 -6.27 2.76
N ASP A 108 14.63 -5.79 1.60
CA ASP A 108 15.90 -6.21 1.02
C ASP A 108 16.90 -5.05 0.93
N ASN A 109 18.17 -5.40 0.85
CA ASN A 109 19.25 -4.42 0.67
C ASN A 109 19.59 -4.19 -0.81
N LYS A 110 18.82 -4.79 -1.72
CA LYS A 110 19.01 -4.72 -3.16
C LYS A 110 17.78 -4.14 -3.84
N ILE A 111 18.00 -3.49 -4.98
CA ILE A 111 16.93 -3.04 -5.85
C ILE A 111 16.53 -4.20 -6.75
N HIS A 112 15.23 -4.41 -6.90
CA HIS A 112 14.69 -5.45 -7.76
C HIS A 112 14.18 -4.84 -9.07
N SER A 113 13.93 -5.68 -10.07
CA SER A 113 13.40 -5.19 -11.35
C SER A 113 12.00 -4.62 -11.18
N THR A 114 11.62 -3.73 -12.08
CA THR A 114 10.28 -3.13 -12.07
C THR A 114 9.20 -4.20 -12.20
N GLU A 115 9.42 -5.18 -13.08
CA GLU A 115 8.47 -6.28 -13.28
C GLU A 115 8.28 -7.10 -12.01
N GLU A 116 9.36 -7.37 -11.27
CA GLU A 116 9.26 -8.12 -10.03
C GLU A 116 8.52 -7.32 -8.96
N VAL A 117 8.81 -6.03 -8.84
CA VAL A 117 8.12 -5.17 -7.88
C VAL A 117 6.63 -5.10 -8.21
N GLU A 118 6.27 -4.94 -9.48
CA GLU A 118 4.86 -4.92 -9.89
C GLU A 118 4.15 -6.23 -9.57
N TYR A 119 4.82 -7.35 -9.84
CA TYR A 119 4.26 -8.67 -9.54
C TYR A 119 3.98 -8.82 -8.04
N LYS A 120 4.94 -8.41 -7.20
CA LYS A 120 4.78 -8.54 -5.76
C LYS A 120 3.71 -7.61 -5.19
N VAL A 121 3.63 -6.37 -5.68
CA VAL A 121 2.57 -5.45 -5.25
C VAL A 121 1.21 -6.00 -5.65
N LYS A 122 1.08 -6.49 -6.88
CA LYS A 122 -0.16 -7.11 -7.35
C LYS A 122 -0.56 -8.28 -6.46
N LYS A 123 0.41 -9.13 -6.10
CA LYS A 123 0.18 -10.27 -5.23
C LYS A 123 -0.32 -9.84 -3.84
N LEU A 124 0.28 -8.79 -3.28
CA LEU A 124 -0.13 -8.26 -1.99
C LEU A 124 -1.55 -7.69 -2.03
N LEU A 125 -1.86 -6.92 -3.06
CA LEU A 125 -3.21 -6.35 -3.22
C LEU A 125 -4.26 -7.43 -3.42
N THR A 126 -3.95 -8.46 -4.19
CA THR A 126 -4.85 -9.59 -4.42
C THR A 126 -5.11 -10.33 -3.10
N HIS A 127 -4.05 -10.56 -2.31
CA HIS A 127 -4.20 -11.21 -1.00
C HIS A 127 -5.13 -10.41 -0.09
N ILE A 128 -4.95 -9.11 -0.01
CA ILE A 128 -5.80 -8.25 0.81
C ILE A 128 -7.24 -8.33 0.33
N ALA A 129 -7.46 -8.21 -0.98
CA ALA A 129 -8.80 -8.25 -1.57
C ALA A 129 -9.52 -9.56 -1.28
N GLU A 130 -8.81 -10.69 -1.33
CA GLU A 130 -9.38 -12.01 -1.09
C GLU A 130 -9.66 -12.28 0.39
N ASN A 131 -9.01 -11.57 1.29
CA ASN A 131 -9.11 -11.78 2.74
C ASN A 131 -9.85 -10.67 3.48
N MET A 132 -10.51 -9.78 2.75
CA MET A 132 -11.35 -8.75 3.35
C MET A 132 -12.72 -9.32 3.70
N GLN A 133 -12.93 -9.51 4.94
CA GLN A 133 -14.23 -10.01 5.42
C GLN A 133 -14.76 -9.07 6.48
#